data_0df0c9774c17a7762b5c17e29730e6ec
#
_entry.id   0df0c9774c17a7762b5c17e29730e6ec
#
_cell.length_a   1.000
_cell.length_b   1.000
_cell.length_c   1.000
_cell.angle_alpha   90.00
_cell.angle_beta   90.00
_cell.angle_gamma   90.00
#
_symmetry.space_group_name_H-M   'P 1'
#
loop_
_entity.id
_entity.type
_entity.pdbx_description
1 polymer ?
#
loop_
_entity_poly.entity_id
_entity_poly.type
_entity_poly.pdbx_seq_one_letter_code
_entity_poly.pdbx_strand_id
1 'polypeptide(L)'
;MTKGKGFPVISTIAAALALAALIFSFTVPSAYTKDTERMIGHSIERTREALFAGNMDAVRESVEEIYVEFQRRKDKLMLISHDDNVEQMERAINCCRDLARLEQSDNLICELNSLYQITRHMMSMESADMTELF
;
A
#
# COMPACT_ATOMS: atom_id res chain seq x y z
N MET A 1 42.49 -31.71 12.18
CA MET A 1 42.52 -30.66 11.15
C MET A 1 41.40 -30.74 10.13
N THR A 2 40.50 -31.67 10.28
CA THR A 2 39.26 -31.72 9.50
C THR A 2 38.25 -30.62 9.86
N LYS A 3 38.45 -29.92 10.97
CA LYS A 3 37.59 -28.81 11.39
C LYS A 3 37.71 -27.53 10.56
N GLY A 4 38.82 -27.36 9.83
CA GLY A 4 39.06 -26.16 9.03
C GLY A 4 38.47 -26.19 7.63
N LYS A 5 38.14 -27.37 7.10
CA LYS A 5 37.59 -27.49 5.73
C LYS A 5 36.06 -27.43 5.63
N GLY A 6 35.37 -27.78 6.70
CA GLY A 6 33.91 -27.67 6.76
C GLY A 6 33.39 -26.31 7.16
N PHE A 7 34.17 -25.53 7.88
CA PHE A 7 33.78 -24.23 8.44
C PHE A 7 33.55 -23.14 7.37
N PRO A 8 34.41 -23.03 6.30
CA PRO A 8 34.15 -22.02 5.26
C PRO A 8 32.91 -22.31 4.43
N VAL A 9 32.55 -23.57 4.21
CA VAL A 9 31.37 -23.99 3.45
C VAL A 9 30.10 -23.64 4.23
N ILE A 10 30.07 -23.99 5.52
CA ILE A 10 28.94 -23.66 6.40
C ILE A 10 28.76 -22.14 6.52
N SER A 11 29.85 -21.40 6.67
CA SER A 11 29.84 -19.93 6.72
C SER A 11 29.33 -19.32 5.42
N THR A 12 29.71 -19.86 4.26
CA THR A 12 29.26 -19.40 2.95
C THR A 12 27.76 -19.68 2.75
N ILE A 13 27.28 -20.84 3.15
CA ILE A 13 25.86 -21.18 3.10
C ILE A 13 25.05 -20.28 4.03
N ALA A 14 25.52 -20.07 5.25
CA ALA A 14 24.88 -19.17 6.22
C ALA A 14 24.82 -17.73 5.70
N ALA A 15 25.90 -17.23 5.10
CA ALA A 15 25.96 -15.91 4.49
C ALA A 15 25.00 -15.81 3.30
N ALA A 16 24.93 -16.82 2.45
CA ALA A 16 24.01 -16.86 1.32
C ALA A 16 22.55 -16.87 1.77
N LEU A 17 22.22 -17.64 2.80
CA LEU A 17 20.87 -17.68 3.38
C LEU A 17 20.49 -16.34 4.04
N ALA A 18 21.42 -15.72 4.76
CA ALA A 18 21.21 -14.41 5.36
C ALA A 18 20.98 -13.33 4.29
N LEU A 19 21.77 -13.36 3.21
CA LEU A 19 21.61 -12.44 2.10
C LEU A 19 20.28 -12.66 1.37
N ALA A 20 19.90 -13.90 1.12
CA ALA A 20 18.62 -14.25 0.53
C ALA A 20 17.44 -13.77 1.40
N ALA A 21 17.52 -13.97 2.72
CA ALA A 21 16.52 -13.50 3.66
C ALA A 21 16.42 -11.97 3.67
N LEU A 22 17.55 -11.27 3.59
CA LEU A 22 17.61 -9.82 3.48
C LEU A 22 16.94 -9.33 2.20
N ILE A 23 17.32 -9.89 1.06
CA ILE A 23 16.73 -9.54 -0.25
C ILE A 23 15.21 -9.81 -0.23
N PHE A 24 14.79 -10.93 0.32
CA PHE A 24 13.38 -11.30 0.44
C PHE A 24 12.64 -10.30 1.33
N SER A 25 13.23 -9.90 2.47
CA SER A 25 12.63 -8.95 3.41
C SER A 25 12.42 -7.57 2.80
N PHE A 26 13.25 -7.15 1.84
CA PHE A 26 13.12 -5.85 1.17
C PHE A 26 12.23 -5.91 -0.08
N THR A 27 12.30 -6.98 -0.86
CA THR A 27 11.54 -7.10 -2.12
C THR A 27 10.05 -7.35 -1.90
N VAL A 28 9.69 -8.17 -0.92
CA VAL A 28 8.29 -8.52 -0.66
C VAL A 28 7.48 -7.31 -0.16
N PRO A 29 7.93 -6.52 0.85
CA PRO A 29 7.22 -5.31 1.25
C PRO A 29 7.09 -4.30 0.11
N SER A 30 8.14 -4.07 -0.67
CA SER A 30 8.13 -3.15 -1.80
C SER A 30 7.13 -3.58 -2.88
N ALA A 31 7.08 -4.86 -3.23
CA ALA A 31 6.13 -5.41 -4.20
C ALA A 31 4.67 -5.27 -3.69
N TYR A 32 4.45 -5.56 -2.42
CA TYR A 32 3.14 -5.44 -1.78
C TYR A 32 2.66 -3.98 -1.78
N THR A 33 3.54 -3.05 -1.45
CA THR A 33 3.27 -1.62 -1.41
C THR A 33 2.90 -1.09 -2.80
N LYS A 34 3.65 -1.45 -3.82
CA LYS A 34 3.36 -1.08 -5.22
C LYS A 34 2.04 -1.65 -5.71
N ASP A 35 1.73 -2.89 -5.34
CA ASP A 35 0.46 -3.52 -5.69
C ASP A 35 -0.71 -2.80 -5.03
N THR A 36 -0.57 -2.40 -3.77
CA THR A 36 -1.57 -1.63 -3.05
C THR A 36 -1.78 -0.26 -3.69
N GLU A 37 -0.72 0.46 -4.03
CA GLU A 37 -0.80 1.75 -4.72
C GLU A 37 -1.53 1.61 -6.06
N ARG A 38 -1.20 0.59 -6.83
CA ARG A 38 -1.84 0.32 -8.13
C ARG A 38 -3.32 0.02 -7.97
N MET A 39 -3.68 -0.79 -7.01
CA MET A 39 -5.07 -1.16 -6.74
C MET A 39 -5.89 0.08 -6.34
N ILE A 40 -5.40 0.87 -5.41
CA ILE A 40 -6.10 2.09 -4.96
C ILE A 40 -6.18 3.11 -6.09
N GLY A 41 -5.10 3.33 -6.82
CA GLY A 41 -5.09 4.25 -7.96
C GLY A 41 -6.09 3.85 -9.03
N HIS A 42 -6.17 2.58 -9.37
CA HIS A 42 -7.13 2.05 -10.34
C HIS A 42 -8.58 2.23 -9.86
N SER A 43 -8.84 1.95 -8.60
CA SER A 43 -10.18 2.11 -8.01
C SER A 43 -10.59 3.58 -7.92
N ILE A 44 -9.65 4.50 -7.64
CA ILE A 44 -9.89 5.94 -7.68
C ILE A 44 -10.30 6.40 -9.08
N GLU A 45 -9.60 5.95 -10.11
CA GLU A 45 -9.96 6.28 -11.50
C GLU A 45 -11.35 5.75 -11.88
N ARG A 46 -11.67 4.54 -11.51
CA ARG A 46 -13.02 3.98 -11.72
C ARG A 46 -14.09 4.80 -11.03
N THR A 47 -13.81 5.26 -9.81
CA THR A 47 -14.75 6.12 -9.06
C THR A 47 -14.92 7.46 -9.75
N ARG A 48 -13.83 8.06 -10.26
CA ARG A 48 -13.90 9.31 -11.01
C ARG A 48 -14.74 9.16 -12.28
N GLU A 49 -14.52 8.11 -13.04
CA GLU A 49 -15.30 7.82 -14.26
C GLU A 49 -16.79 7.70 -13.93
N ALA A 50 -17.13 7.01 -12.85
CA ALA A 50 -18.52 6.88 -12.41
C ALA A 50 -19.12 8.24 -11.99
N LEU A 51 -18.33 9.10 -11.31
CA LEU A 51 -18.75 10.45 -10.94
C LEU A 51 -19.04 11.32 -12.18
N PHE A 52 -18.15 11.31 -13.17
CA PHE A 52 -18.34 12.08 -14.39
C PHE A 52 -19.52 11.56 -15.22
N ALA A 53 -19.81 10.27 -15.14
CA ALA A 53 -20.98 9.68 -15.78
C ALA A 53 -22.29 9.94 -15.04
N GLY A 54 -22.23 10.50 -13.84
CA GLY A 54 -23.41 10.73 -12.98
C GLY A 54 -23.99 9.46 -12.39
N ASN A 55 -23.26 8.36 -12.40
CA ASN A 55 -23.72 7.06 -11.88
C ASN A 55 -23.36 6.90 -10.42
N MET A 56 -24.19 7.42 -9.52
CA MET A 56 -23.93 7.41 -8.08
C MET A 56 -23.94 6.01 -7.48
N ASP A 57 -24.70 5.07 -8.02
CA ASP A 57 -24.67 3.68 -7.56
C ASP A 57 -23.30 3.05 -7.81
N ALA A 58 -22.73 3.26 -9.00
CA ALA A 58 -21.39 2.81 -9.33
C ALA A 58 -20.32 3.51 -8.48
N VAL A 59 -20.51 4.77 -8.15
CA VAL A 59 -19.63 5.52 -7.24
C VAL A 59 -19.60 4.88 -5.87
N ARG A 60 -20.75 4.62 -5.28
CA ARG A 60 -20.85 3.98 -3.97
C ARG A 60 -20.23 2.59 -3.96
N GLU A 61 -20.49 1.81 -4.99
CA GLU A 61 -19.91 0.47 -5.14
C GLU A 61 -18.39 0.52 -5.24
N SER A 62 -17.85 1.42 -6.05
CA SER A 62 -16.41 1.56 -6.24
C SER A 62 -15.70 2.04 -4.95
N VAL A 63 -16.28 2.98 -4.23
CA VAL A 63 -15.75 3.45 -2.94
C VAL A 63 -15.78 2.33 -1.91
N GLU A 64 -16.84 1.53 -1.87
CA GLU A 64 -16.93 0.38 -0.97
C GLU A 64 -15.89 -0.70 -1.30
N GLU A 65 -15.57 -0.91 -2.57
CA GLU A 65 -14.47 -1.79 -2.98
C GLU A 65 -13.13 -1.30 -2.45
N ILE A 66 -12.86 0.00 -2.51
CA ILE A 66 -11.64 0.61 -1.93
C ILE A 66 -11.57 0.28 -0.44
N TYR A 67 -12.67 0.48 0.28
CA TYR A 67 -12.72 0.21 1.72
C TYR A 67 -12.46 -1.26 2.04
N VAL A 68 -13.14 -2.18 1.36
CA VAL A 68 -12.99 -3.63 1.60
C VAL A 68 -11.57 -4.08 1.30
N GLU A 69 -10.99 -3.65 0.19
CA GLU A 69 -9.61 -4.00 -0.16
C GLU A 69 -8.60 -3.42 0.81
N PHE A 70 -8.81 -2.18 1.27
CA PHE A 70 -7.97 -1.58 2.29
C PHE A 70 -8.03 -2.36 3.60
N GLN A 71 -9.22 -2.72 4.08
CA GLN A 71 -9.38 -3.48 5.32
C GLN A 71 -8.70 -4.85 5.24
N ARG A 72 -8.74 -5.48 4.07
CA ARG A 72 -8.04 -6.74 3.82
C ARG A 72 -6.52 -6.60 3.93
N ARG A 73 -5.97 -5.45 3.53
CA ARG A 73 -4.52 -5.18 3.50
C ARG A 73 -4.00 -4.47 4.74
N LYS A 74 -4.89 -3.94 5.57
CA LYS A 74 -4.56 -3.06 6.69
C LYS A 74 -3.51 -3.65 7.63
N ASP A 75 -3.68 -4.88 8.08
CA ASP A 75 -2.77 -5.51 9.04
C ASP A 75 -1.35 -5.64 8.49
N LYS A 76 -1.21 -6.03 7.22
CA LYS A 76 0.10 -6.10 6.56
C LYS A 76 0.70 -4.72 6.35
N LEU A 77 -0.11 -3.74 5.98
CA LEU A 77 0.35 -2.35 5.83
C LEU A 77 0.87 -1.79 7.16
N MET A 78 0.23 -2.11 8.26
CA MET A 78 0.67 -1.69 9.60
C MET A 78 2.01 -2.31 10.00
N LEU A 79 2.36 -3.47 9.46
CA LEU A 79 3.65 -4.11 9.70
C LEU A 79 4.80 -3.49 8.89
N ILE A 80 4.51 -2.93 7.72
CA ILE A 80 5.53 -2.43 6.79
C ILE A 80 5.54 -0.91 6.67
N SER A 81 4.54 -0.22 7.17
CA SER A 81 4.41 1.24 7.16
C SER A 81 4.21 1.78 8.56
N HIS A 82 4.37 3.10 8.71
CA HIS A 82 4.05 3.77 9.97
C HIS A 82 2.52 3.75 10.20
N ASP A 83 2.11 3.45 11.43
CA ASP A 83 0.71 3.37 11.84
C ASP A 83 -0.06 4.66 11.51
N ASP A 84 0.57 5.82 11.71
CA ASP A 84 -0.03 7.12 11.44
C ASP A 84 -0.44 7.27 9.96
N ASN A 85 0.39 6.79 9.04
CA ASN A 85 0.12 6.83 7.60
C ASN A 85 -1.05 5.93 7.23
N VAL A 86 -1.10 4.74 7.81
CA VAL A 86 -2.20 3.78 7.60
C VAL A 86 -3.51 4.32 8.15
N GLU A 87 -3.49 4.92 9.34
CA GLU A 87 -4.65 5.56 9.95
C GLU A 87 -5.16 6.75 9.14
N GLN A 88 -4.25 7.58 8.61
CA GLN A 88 -4.59 8.71 7.77
C GLN A 88 -5.28 8.24 6.49
N MET A 89 -4.79 7.17 5.89
CA MET A 89 -5.38 6.54 4.72
C MET A 89 -6.79 6.00 5.02
N GLU A 90 -6.96 5.33 6.16
CA GLU A 90 -8.26 4.84 6.62
C GLU A 90 -9.27 5.95 6.81
N ARG A 91 -8.87 7.06 7.43
CA ARG A 91 -9.72 8.23 7.60
C ARG A 91 -10.17 8.82 6.27
N ALA A 92 -9.27 8.93 5.32
CA ALA A 92 -9.60 9.42 3.98
C ALA A 92 -10.59 8.50 3.26
N ILE A 93 -10.42 7.19 3.36
CA ILE A 93 -11.33 6.20 2.77
C ILE A 93 -12.73 6.30 3.42
N ASN A 94 -12.79 6.39 4.74
CA ASN A 94 -14.07 6.56 5.45
C ASN A 94 -14.77 7.85 5.06
N CYS A 95 -14.02 8.93 4.89
CA CYS A 95 -14.55 10.20 4.41
C CYS A 95 -15.14 10.06 3.00
N CYS A 96 -14.46 9.36 2.11
CA CYS A 96 -14.97 9.07 0.76
C CYS A 96 -16.30 8.28 0.82
N ARG A 97 -16.41 7.31 1.72
CA ARG A 97 -17.64 6.54 1.92
C ARG A 97 -18.81 7.42 2.33
N ASP A 98 -18.58 8.31 3.30
CA ASP A 98 -19.61 9.22 3.79
C ASP A 98 -20.03 10.20 2.70
N LEU A 99 -19.10 10.78 1.97
CA LEU A 99 -19.38 11.70 0.87
C LEU A 99 -20.13 11.01 -0.27
N ALA A 100 -19.81 9.76 -0.57
CA ALA A 100 -20.53 8.98 -1.57
C ALA A 100 -21.98 8.71 -1.15
N ARG A 101 -22.22 8.38 0.13
CA ARG A 101 -23.56 8.20 0.67
C ARG A 101 -24.40 9.48 0.63
N LEU A 102 -23.76 10.61 0.89
CA LEU A 102 -24.41 11.92 0.87
C LEU A 102 -24.51 12.53 -0.53
N GLU A 103 -24.01 11.83 -1.54
CA GLU A 103 -24.00 12.26 -2.94
C GLU A 103 -23.32 13.63 -3.16
N GLN A 104 -22.30 13.92 -2.36
CA GLN A 104 -21.52 15.15 -2.45
C GLN A 104 -20.35 14.98 -3.42
N SER A 105 -20.64 15.06 -4.70
CA SER A 105 -19.71 14.76 -5.79
C SER A 105 -18.45 15.62 -5.79
N ASP A 106 -18.61 16.93 -5.60
CA ASP A 106 -17.46 17.86 -5.63
C ASP A 106 -16.49 17.61 -4.46
N ASN A 107 -17.04 17.41 -3.26
CA ASN A 107 -16.23 17.08 -2.09
C ASN A 107 -15.58 15.70 -2.22
N LEU A 108 -16.28 14.76 -2.82
CA LEU A 108 -15.75 13.41 -3.05
C LEU A 108 -14.56 13.44 -4.01
N ILE A 109 -14.61 14.22 -5.09
CA ILE A 109 -13.47 14.39 -6.00
C ILE A 109 -12.25 14.91 -5.26
N CYS A 110 -12.41 15.93 -4.42
CA CYS A 110 -11.33 16.47 -3.61
C CYS A 110 -10.76 15.42 -2.65
N GLU A 111 -11.61 14.65 -2.01
CA GLU A 111 -11.18 13.61 -1.07
C GLU A 111 -10.49 12.43 -1.76
N LEU A 112 -10.95 12.04 -2.95
CA LEU A 112 -10.27 11.03 -3.77
C LEU A 112 -8.86 11.50 -4.17
N ASN A 113 -8.71 12.77 -4.50
CA ASN A 113 -7.39 13.34 -4.78
C ASN A 113 -6.50 13.31 -3.54
N SER A 114 -7.03 13.64 -2.37
CA SER A 114 -6.31 13.54 -1.10
C SER A 114 -5.88 12.11 -0.80
N LEU A 115 -6.76 11.15 -0.98
CA LEU A 115 -6.47 9.73 -0.80
C LEU A 115 -5.33 9.28 -1.73
N TYR A 116 -5.38 9.69 -2.97
CA TYR A 116 -4.33 9.38 -3.93
C TYR A 116 -2.97 9.95 -3.51
N GLN A 117 -2.93 11.21 -3.06
CA GLN A 117 -1.71 11.85 -2.60
C GLN A 117 -1.17 11.19 -1.32
N ILE A 118 -2.02 10.86 -0.37
CA ILE A 118 -1.64 10.14 0.85
C ILE A 118 -1.01 8.80 0.50
N THR A 119 -1.64 8.05 -0.41
CA THR A 119 -1.16 6.74 -0.85
C THR A 119 0.21 6.86 -1.51
N ARG A 120 0.38 7.79 -2.44
CA ARG A 120 1.67 8.03 -3.11
C ARG A 120 2.75 8.45 -2.14
N HIS A 121 2.43 9.34 -1.21
CA HIS A 121 3.38 9.81 -0.20
C HIS A 121 3.86 8.66 0.69
N MET A 122 2.94 7.85 1.18
CA MET A 122 3.26 6.67 1.99
C MET A 122 4.20 5.72 1.25
N MET A 123 3.90 5.44 -0.02
CA MET A 123 4.70 4.53 -0.85
C MET A 123 6.08 5.10 -1.16
N SER A 124 6.20 6.41 -1.41
CA SER A 124 7.48 7.05 -1.68
C SER A 124 8.38 7.11 -0.45
N MET A 125 7.82 7.28 0.74
CA MET A 125 8.59 7.25 2.00
C MET A 125 9.21 5.89 2.25
N GLU A 126 8.50 4.82 1.99
CA GLU A 126 9.03 3.46 2.12
C GLU A 126 10.17 3.20 1.14
N SER A 127 10.04 3.65 -0.10
CA SER A 127 11.11 3.56 -1.09
C SER A 127 12.34 4.36 -0.69
N ALA A 128 12.17 5.55 -0.10
CA ALA A 128 13.27 6.38 0.39
C ALA A 128 14.00 5.73 1.57
N ASP A 129 13.27 5.17 2.52
CA ASP A 129 13.83 4.46 3.67
C ASP A 129 14.68 3.27 3.20
N MET A 130 14.25 2.56 2.18
CA MET A 130 15.02 1.46 1.60
C MET A 130 16.27 1.94 0.86
N THR A 131 16.22 3.10 0.21
CA THR A 131 17.34 3.69 -0.51
C THR A 131 18.40 4.22 0.44
N GLU A 132 18.01 4.75 1.60
CA GLU A 132 18.93 5.24 2.64
C GLU A 132 19.72 4.12 3.32
N LEU A 133 19.20 2.89 3.31
CA LEU A 133 19.88 1.71 3.87
C LEU A 133 20.96 1.14 2.94
N PHE A 134 20.96 1.52 1.71
CA PHE A 134 21.94 1.14 0.69
C PHE A 134 22.71 2.35 0.14
#